data_414a419cb0fb8b305155543f67f13e0c
#
_entry.id   414a419cb0fb8b305155543f67f13e0c
#
_cell.length_a   1.000
_cell.length_b   1.000
_cell.length_c   1.000
_cell.angle_alpha   90.00
_cell.angle_beta   90.00
_cell.angle_gamma   90.00
#
_symmetry.space_group_name_H-M   'P 1'
#
loop_
_entity.id
_entity.type
_entity.pdbx_description
1 polymer ?
#
loop_
_entity_poly.entity_id
_entity_poly.type
_entity_poly.pdbx_seq_one_letter_code
_entity_poly.pdbx_strand_id
1 'polypeptide(L)'
;MKIFKKSEWKKVKLGDICEVITGNTPSKKIKEYWNKDEVPFITPPELKYEGINYITPSIFVSKIGAKQGRIISKNSICVCCIGSLGKLGILKEDSITNQQINSLILKNKNVDLLYLYFYLKTIKNNLESIASSTTVKIINKSSFEKIEIILPNLEIQKKISKKLELLENNIDFRKNQLNYLKELNKSLFTRMFGDIK
;
A
#
# COMPACT_ATOMS: atom_id res chain seq x y z
N MET A 1 27.83 -1.63 15.34
CA MET A 1 27.00 -2.82 15.08
C MET A 1 26.99 -3.11 13.58
N LYS A 2 27.79 -4.09 13.09
CA LYS A 2 27.76 -4.52 11.68
C LYS A 2 26.52 -5.38 11.47
N ILE A 3 25.42 -4.76 11.01
CA ILE A 3 24.14 -5.46 10.95
C ILE A 3 24.06 -6.41 9.76
N PHE A 4 24.71 -6.11 8.63
CA PHE A 4 24.68 -6.98 7.42
C PHE A 4 25.89 -6.69 6.50
N LYS A 5 26.42 -7.71 5.83
CA LYS A 5 27.41 -7.54 4.74
C LYS A 5 26.66 -7.11 3.47
N LYS A 6 26.75 -5.84 3.10
CA LYS A 6 26.08 -5.28 1.91
C LYS A 6 26.61 -5.82 0.57
N SER A 7 27.78 -6.47 0.56
CA SER A 7 28.43 -7.02 -0.65
C SER A 7 27.62 -8.14 -1.34
N GLU A 8 26.66 -8.75 -0.64
CA GLU A 8 25.84 -9.85 -1.17
C GLU A 8 24.45 -9.37 -1.64
N TRP A 9 24.17 -8.07 -1.57
CA TRP A 9 22.87 -7.52 -1.92
C TRP A 9 22.80 -7.25 -3.43
N LYS A 10 21.78 -7.81 -4.08
CA LYS A 10 21.58 -7.67 -5.52
C LYS A 10 20.66 -6.48 -5.83
N LYS A 11 20.96 -5.75 -6.90
CA LYS A 11 20.01 -4.84 -7.51
C LYS A 11 19.15 -5.62 -8.49
N VAL A 12 17.84 -5.51 -8.37
CA VAL A 12 16.86 -6.16 -9.25
C VAL A 12 15.76 -5.16 -9.61
N LYS A 13 15.16 -5.32 -10.78
CA LYS A 13 14.01 -4.49 -11.17
C LYS A 13 12.73 -5.05 -10.56
N LEU A 14 11.76 -4.17 -10.26
CA LEU A 14 10.44 -4.59 -9.78
C LEU A 14 9.78 -5.59 -10.73
N GLY A 15 9.85 -5.35 -12.04
CA GLY A 15 9.31 -6.23 -13.05
C GLY A 15 9.95 -7.62 -13.11
N ASP A 16 11.18 -7.81 -12.60
CA ASP A 16 11.83 -9.12 -12.55
C ASP A 16 11.26 -10.00 -11.42
N ILE A 17 10.87 -9.39 -10.31
CA ILE A 17 10.40 -10.10 -9.10
C ILE A 17 8.88 -10.05 -8.91
N CYS A 18 8.17 -9.13 -9.59
CA CYS A 18 6.73 -8.95 -9.51
C CYS A 18 6.11 -8.96 -10.91
N GLU A 19 4.91 -9.50 -11.01
CA GLU A 19 3.99 -9.13 -12.07
C GLU A 19 3.35 -7.79 -11.70
N VAL A 20 3.41 -6.81 -12.60
CA VAL A 20 2.80 -5.49 -12.39
C VAL A 20 1.49 -5.41 -13.16
N ILE A 21 0.41 -5.16 -12.46
CA ILE A 21 -0.92 -5.01 -13.07
C ILE A 21 -1.46 -3.62 -12.77
N THR A 22 -1.67 -2.82 -13.83
CA THR A 22 -2.41 -1.57 -13.74
C THR A 22 -3.90 -1.88 -13.68
N GLY A 23 -4.61 -1.31 -12.72
CA GLY A 23 -6.05 -1.47 -12.59
C GLY A 23 -6.84 -0.80 -13.71
N ASN A 24 -8.14 -1.03 -13.70
CA ASN A 24 -9.11 -0.35 -14.56
C ASN A 24 -10.46 -0.24 -13.84
N THR A 25 -11.26 0.73 -14.24
CA THR A 25 -12.56 1.00 -13.62
C THR A 25 -13.67 0.45 -14.51
N PRO A 26 -14.52 -0.46 -14.01
CA PRO A 26 -15.73 -0.87 -14.71
C PRO A 26 -16.64 0.33 -15.00
N SER A 27 -17.37 0.30 -16.12
CA SER A 27 -18.22 1.41 -16.50
C SER A 27 -19.25 1.76 -15.42
N LYS A 28 -19.21 2.97 -14.91
CA LYS A 28 -20.20 3.48 -13.92
C LYS A 28 -21.61 3.66 -14.49
N LYS A 29 -21.74 3.68 -15.83
CA LYS A 29 -23.03 3.76 -16.51
C LYS A 29 -23.85 2.48 -16.39
N ILE A 30 -23.20 1.35 -16.14
CA ILE A 30 -23.84 0.03 -16.04
C ILE A 30 -24.09 -0.27 -14.58
N LYS A 31 -25.31 -0.06 -14.12
CA LYS A 31 -25.71 -0.23 -12.71
C LYS A 31 -25.45 -1.64 -12.19
N GLU A 32 -25.58 -2.66 -13.03
CA GLU A 32 -25.36 -4.06 -12.70
C GLU A 32 -23.94 -4.35 -12.21
N TYR A 33 -22.95 -3.55 -12.62
CA TYR A 33 -21.56 -3.69 -12.14
C TYR A 33 -21.36 -3.22 -10.70
N TRP A 34 -22.27 -2.40 -10.18
CA TRP A 34 -22.14 -1.67 -8.91
C TRP A 34 -23.29 -1.93 -7.92
N ASN A 35 -24.18 -2.87 -8.22
CA ASN A 35 -25.40 -3.12 -7.44
C ASN A 35 -25.26 -4.16 -6.34
N LYS A 36 -24.06 -4.76 -6.18
CA LYS A 36 -23.77 -5.79 -5.19
C LYS A 36 -22.35 -5.63 -4.65
N ASP A 37 -22.21 -5.82 -3.36
CA ASP A 37 -20.93 -5.75 -2.64
C ASP A 37 -20.24 -7.12 -2.62
N GLU A 38 -19.78 -7.61 -3.79
CA GLU A 38 -19.24 -8.96 -3.92
C GLU A 38 -17.71 -9.00 -4.05
N VAL A 39 -17.12 -7.99 -4.69
CA VAL A 39 -15.66 -7.91 -4.92
C VAL A 39 -15.19 -6.51 -4.60
N PRO A 40 -14.14 -6.35 -3.77
CA PRO A 40 -13.58 -5.04 -3.45
C PRO A 40 -13.06 -4.30 -4.68
N PHE A 41 -13.35 -3.00 -4.74
CA PHE A 41 -12.80 -2.07 -5.73
C PHE A 41 -11.94 -1.02 -5.03
N ILE A 42 -10.63 -1.13 -5.17
CA ILE A 42 -9.67 -0.30 -4.46
C ILE A 42 -9.32 0.95 -5.27
N THR A 43 -9.32 2.09 -4.59
CA THR A 43 -8.97 3.40 -5.13
C THR A 43 -7.93 4.10 -4.24
N PRO A 44 -7.27 5.19 -4.66
CA PRO A 44 -6.21 5.83 -3.87
C PRO A 44 -6.57 6.28 -2.44
N PRO A 45 -7.83 6.62 -2.09
CA PRO A 45 -8.21 6.91 -0.71
C PRO A 45 -7.95 5.78 0.29
N GLU A 46 -8.08 4.50 -0.13
CA GLU A 46 -7.82 3.35 0.73
C GLU A 46 -6.31 3.10 0.94
N LEU A 47 -5.44 3.74 0.17
CA LEU A 47 -3.99 3.62 0.29
C LEU A 47 -3.43 4.68 1.24
N LYS A 48 -2.35 4.35 1.98
CA LYS A 48 -1.75 5.21 3.00
C LYS A 48 -0.26 5.42 2.77
N TYR A 49 0.29 6.51 3.29
CA TYR A 49 1.73 6.75 3.35
C TYR A 49 2.38 6.13 4.58
N GLU A 50 1.65 6.09 5.69
CA GLU A 50 2.17 5.70 7.00
C GLU A 50 1.71 4.29 7.38
N GLY A 51 2.47 3.69 8.31
CA GLY A 51 2.15 2.40 8.88
C GLY A 51 2.22 1.24 7.90
N ILE A 52 1.75 0.07 8.33
CA ILE A 52 1.45 -1.06 7.46
C ILE A 52 -0.04 -1.00 7.16
N ASN A 53 -0.38 -0.75 5.92
CA ASN A 53 -1.77 -0.62 5.50
C ASN A 53 -2.29 -1.94 4.90
N TYR A 54 -2.91 -2.77 5.70
CA TYR A 54 -3.77 -3.84 5.20
C TYR A 54 -5.11 -3.22 4.79
N ILE A 55 -5.36 -3.14 3.49
CA ILE A 55 -6.49 -2.39 2.92
C ILE A 55 -7.82 -2.87 3.50
N THR A 56 -8.63 -1.92 3.94
CA THR A 56 -10.04 -2.13 4.25
C THR A 56 -10.83 -1.42 3.15
N PRO A 57 -11.51 -2.17 2.25
CA PRO A 57 -12.22 -1.59 1.12
C PRO A 57 -13.46 -0.83 1.60
N SER A 58 -13.78 0.26 0.92
CA SER A 58 -14.99 1.05 1.13
C SER A 58 -15.96 0.95 -0.05
N ILE A 59 -15.50 0.47 -1.21
CA ILE A 59 -16.26 0.37 -2.44
C ILE A 59 -16.16 -1.08 -2.94
N PHE A 60 -17.29 -1.57 -3.47
CA PHE A 60 -17.40 -2.91 -4.00
C PHE A 60 -18.07 -2.89 -5.37
N VAL A 61 -17.89 -3.97 -6.11
CA VAL A 61 -18.56 -4.23 -7.39
C VAL A 61 -19.19 -5.63 -7.36
N SER A 62 -20.15 -5.86 -8.24
CA SER A 62 -20.67 -7.22 -8.48
C SER A 62 -19.60 -8.10 -9.13
N LYS A 63 -19.75 -9.42 -9.06
CA LYS A 63 -18.90 -10.37 -9.80
C LYS A 63 -18.88 -10.09 -11.30
N ILE A 64 -19.99 -9.62 -11.86
CA ILE A 64 -20.09 -9.24 -13.28
C ILE A 64 -19.24 -8.00 -13.55
N GLY A 65 -19.32 -7.00 -12.67
CA GLY A 65 -18.47 -5.81 -12.74
C GLY A 65 -16.99 -6.13 -12.57
N ALA A 66 -16.64 -7.04 -11.65
CA ALA A 66 -15.27 -7.46 -11.41
C ALA A 66 -14.64 -8.14 -12.65
N LYS A 67 -15.41 -8.87 -13.45
CA LYS A 67 -14.96 -9.48 -14.73
C LYS A 67 -14.57 -8.44 -15.78
N GLN A 68 -15.00 -7.18 -15.65
CA GLN A 68 -14.58 -6.07 -16.50
C GLN A 68 -13.26 -5.46 -16.03
N GLY A 69 -12.85 -5.78 -14.81
CA GLY A 69 -11.59 -5.40 -14.21
C GLY A 69 -10.49 -6.46 -14.39
N ARG A 70 -9.35 -6.17 -13.79
CA ARG A 70 -8.25 -7.14 -13.63
C ARG A 70 -8.23 -7.57 -12.17
N ILE A 71 -8.51 -8.84 -11.93
CA ILE A 71 -8.47 -9.39 -10.56
C ILE A 71 -7.02 -9.42 -10.09
N ILE A 72 -6.79 -8.85 -8.94
CA ILE A 72 -5.52 -8.85 -8.23
C ILE A 72 -5.66 -9.76 -7.03
N SER A 73 -4.77 -10.72 -6.90
CA SER A 73 -4.82 -11.69 -5.81
C SER A 73 -4.52 -11.06 -4.45
N LYS A 74 -5.09 -11.63 -3.40
CA LYS A 74 -4.70 -11.29 -2.03
C LYS A 74 -3.19 -11.37 -1.81
N ASN A 75 -2.68 -10.67 -0.81
CA ASN A 75 -1.25 -10.52 -0.54
C ASN A 75 -0.46 -9.83 -1.67
N SER A 76 -1.13 -9.03 -2.49
CA SER A 76 -0.48 -8.12 -3.44
C SER A 76 -0.32 -6.73 -2.84
N ILE A 77 0.72 -6.01 -3.27
CA ILE A 77 0.96 -4.63 -2.84
C ILE A 77 0.37 -3.69 -3.90
N CYS A 78 -0.57 -2.84 -3.49
CA CYS A 78 -1.13 -1.77 -4.30
C CYS A 78 -0.31 -0.50 -4.10
N VAL A 79 0.08 0.16 -5.20
CA VAL A 79 0.87 1.40 -5.20
C VAL A 79 0.15 2.45 -6.03
N CYS A 80 -0.13 3.61 -5.44
CA CYS A 80 -0.68 4.73 -6.18
C CYS A 80 0.40 5.33 -7.09
N CYS A 81 0.15 5.34 -8.40
CA CYS A 81 1.07 5.79 -9.44
C CYS A 81 0.59 7.02 -10.20
N ILE A 82 -0.57 7.59 -9.84
CA ILE A 82 -1.11 8.83 -10.41
C ILE A 82 -1.64 9.72 -9.28
N GLY A 83 -1.21 10.97 -9.26
CA GLY A 83 -1.63 11.95 -8.26
C GLY A 83 -0.94 11.76 -6.91
N SER A 84 -1.52 11.01 -5.99
CA SER A 84 -0.95 10.73 -4.66
C SER A 84 0.12 9.64 -4.71
N LEU A 85 1.24 9.90 -5.43
CA LEU A 85 2.30 8.92 -5.64
C LEU A 85 2.82 8.29 -4.35
N GLY A 86 3.05 6.98 -4.39
CA GLY A 86 3.71 6.25 -3.31
C GLY A 86 2.81 5.97 -2.10
N LYS A 87 1.50 6.22 -2.15
CA LYS A 87 0.58 5.61 -1.19
C LYS A 87 0.54 4.11 -1.43
N LEU A 88 0.55 3.33 -0.34
CA LEU A 88 0.66 1.87 -0.39
C LEU A 88 -0.47 1.18 0.36
N GLY A 89 -0.74 -0.06 -0.01
CA GLY A 89 -1.59 -0.97 0.74
C GLY A 89 -1.40 -2.41 0.32
N ILE A 90 -1.71 -3.35 1.22
CA ILE A 90 -1.67 -4.79 0.99
C ILE A 90 -3.10 -5.31 0.94
N LEU A 91 -3.44 -6.06 -0.10
CA LEU A 91 -4.75 -6.69 -0.27
C LEU A 91 -4.92 -7.85 0.72
N LYS A 92 -6.04 -7.88 1.45
CA LYS A 92 -6.44 -9.00 2.31
C LYS A 92 -7.20 -10.08 1.54
N GLU A 93 -7.81 -9.72 0.44
CA GLU A 93 -8.64 -10.57 -0.40
C GLU A 93 -8.51 -10.17 -1.87
N ASP A 94 -8.94 -11.05 -2.77
CA ASP A 94 -8.90 -10.80 -4.21
C ASP A 94 -9.78 -9.58 -4.52
N SER A 95 -9.22 -8.65 -5.27
CA SER A 95 -9.81 -7.33 -5.48
C SER A 95 -9.56 -6.85 -6.91
N ILE A 96 -10.28 -5.82 -7.35
CA ILE A 96 -9.89 -5.03 -8.51
C ILE A 96 -9.47 -3.63 -8.07
N THR A 97 -8.66 -2.96 -8.87
CA THR A 97 -8.17 -1.61 -8.58
C THR A 97 -8.49 -0.64 -9.72
N ASN A 98 -8.52 0.66 -9.42
CA ASN A 98 -8.66 1.65 -10.48
C ASN A 98 -7.34 1.86 -11.25
N GLN A 99 -7.38 2.60 -12.34
CA GLN A 99 -6.23 2.86 -13.23
C GLN A 99 -5.10 3.70 -12.60
N GLN A 100 -5.31 4.29 -11.44
CA GLN A 100 -4.29 5.06 -10.72
C GLN A 100 -3.33 4.16 -9.92
N ILE A 101 -3.67 2.89 -9.80
CA ILE A 101 -2.95 1.92 -8.98
C ILE A 101 -2.24 0.91 -9.87
N ASN A 102 -0.95 0.70 -9.61
CA ASN A 102 -0.20 -0.46 -10.04
C ASN A 102 -0.10 -1.45 -8.88
N SER A 103 -0.54 -2.68 -9.13
CA SER A 103 -0.50 -3.76 -8.15
C SER A 103 0.67 -4.69 -8.44
N LEU A 104 1.39 -5.07 -7.39
CA LEU A 104 2.56 -5.95 -7.44
C LEU A 104 2.20 -7.32 -6.90
N ILE A 105 2.17 -8.32 -7.77
CA ILE A 105 1.98 -9.73 -7.44
C ILE A 105 3.37 -10.38 -7.44
N LEU A 106 3.80 -10.98 -6.33
CA LEU A 106 5.10 -11.63 -6.24
C LEU A 106 5.17 -12.84 -7.18
N LYS A 107 6.20 -12.89 -8.04
CA LYS A 107 6.42 -14.00 -8.99
C LYS A 107 6.99 -15.25 -8.33
N ASN A 108 7.69 -15.09 -7.20
CA ASN A 108 8.37 -16.20 -6.55
C ASN A 108 8.43 -16.02 -5.03
N LYS A 109 8.79 -17.10 -4.32
CA LYS A 109 8.87 -17.15 -2.86
C LYS A 109 10.18 -16.58 -2.28
N ASN A 110 11.09 -16.08 -3.12
CA ASN A 110 12.38 -15.54 -2.68
C ASN A 110 12.29 -14.05 -2.29
N VAL A 111 11.09 -13.46 -2.36
CA VAL A 111 10.82 -12.08 -1.95
C VAL A 111 9.85 -12.09 -0.78
N ASP A 112 10.24 -11.44 0.30
CA ASP A 112 9.38 -11.21 1.45
C ASP A 112 8.45 -10.01 1.18
N LEU A 113 7.15 -10.21 1.33
CA LEU A 113 6.14 -9.21 1.02
C LEU A 113 6.33 -7.91 1.83
N LEU A 114 6.54 -8.05 3.14
CA LEU A 114 6.69 -6.89 4.01
C LEU A 114 8.03 -6.18 3.78
N TYR A 115 9.11 -6.92 3.44
CA TYR A 115 10.36 -6.31 3.03
C TYR A 115 10.15 -5.40 1.81
N LEU A 116 9.50 -5.92 0.76
CA LEU A 116 9.19 -5.15 -0.44
C LEU A 116 8.29 -3.95 -0.10
N TYR A 117 7.26 -4.14 0.72
CA TYR A 117 6.38 -3.07 1.17
C TYR A 117 7.16 -1.93 1.85
N PHE A 118 8.02 -2.25 2.81
CA PHE A 118 8.85 -1.25 3.49
C PHE A 118 9.85 -0.60 2.55
N TYR A 119 10.45 -1.36 1.64
CA TYR A 119 11.36 -0.79 0.64
C TYR A 119 10.64 0.25 -0.23
N LEU A 120 9.44 -0.05 -0.71
CA LEU A 120 8.62 0.89 -1.49
C LEU A 120 8.28 2.17 -0.71
N LYS A 121 8.08 2.09 0.60
CA LYS A 121 7.92 3.29 1.45
C LYS A 121 9.16 4.20 1.39
N THR A 122 10.37 3.63 1.36
CA THR A 122 11.61 4.43 1.35
C THR A 122 11.86 5.14 0.04
N ILE A 123 11.36 4.62 -1.08
CA ILE A 123 11.64 5.18 -2.41
C ILE A 123 10.59 6.19 -2.90
N LYS A 124 9.70 6.66 -2.02
CA LYS A 124 8.66 7.64 -2.40
C LYS A 124 9.24 8.85 -3.12
N ASN A 125 10.32 9.45 -2.61
CA ASN A 125 10.96 10.62 -3.24
C ASN A 125 11.53 10.27 -4.62
N ASN A 126 12.05 9.06 -4.80
CA ASN A 126 12.51 8.59 -6.11
C ASN A 126 11.33 8.41 -7.09
N LEU A 127 10.17 7.93 -6.59
CA LEU A 127 8.96 7.86 -7.42
C LEU A 127 8.55 9.23 -7.92
N GLU A 128 8.65 10.26 -7.08
CA GLU A 128 8.35 11.64 -7.45
C GLU A 128 9.33 12.21 -8.49
N SER A 129 10.60 11.81 -8.45
CA SER A 129 11.62 12.25 -9.43
C SER A 129 11.50 11.56 -10.80
N ILE A 130 10.95 10.35 -10.84
CA ILE A 130 10.74 9.56 -12.07
C ILE A 130 9.42 9.96 -12.77
N ALA A 131 8.49 10.58 -12.01
CA ALA A 131 7.17 10.92 -12.51
C ALA A 131 7.26 11.91 -13.68
N SER A 132 6.51 11.64 -14.73
CA SER A 132 6.27 12.57 -15.83
C SER A 132 5.17 13.56 -15.47
N SER A 133 5.26 14.76 -16.05
CA SER A 133 4.28 15.85 -15.90
C SER A 133 4.43 16.73 -14.65
N THR A 134 4.25 18.03 -14.84
CA THR A 134 4.30 19.05 -13.80
C THR A 134 2.98 19.26 -13.08
N THR A 135 1.85 18.98 -13.75
CA THR A 135 0.51 19.25 -13.23
C THR A 135 -0.05 18.07 -12.42
N VAL A 136 0.02 16.85 -12.99
CA VAL A 136 -0.36 15.62 -12.29
C VAL A 136 0.78 14.63 -12.46
N LYS A 137 1.44 14.27 -11.36
CA LYS A 137 2.54 13.32 -11.38
C LYS A 137 2.04 11.93 -11.76
N ILE A 138 2.62 11.33 -12.80
CA ILE A 138 2.23 10.01 -13.32
C ILE A 138 3.48 9.15 -13.49
N ILE A 139 3.41 7.91 -13.00
CA ILE A 139 4.38 6.85 -13.28
C ILE A 139 3.65 5.77 -14.06
N ASN A 140 3.98 5.61 -15.33
CA ASN A 140 3.42 4.54 -16.14
C ASN A 140 3.98 3.17 -15.72
N LYS A 141 3.27 2.09 -16.12
CA LYS A 141 3.63 0.72 -15.79
C LYS A 141 5.08 0.38 -16.17
N SER A 142 5.51 0.73 -17.38
CA SER A 142 6.84 0.41 -17.88
C SER A 142 7.95 1.09 -17.08
N SER A 143 7.77 2.36 -16.68
CA SER A 143 8.71 3.07 -15.81
C SER A 143 8.71 2.48 -14.40
N PHE A 144 7.54 2.07 -13.88
CA PHE A 144 7.41 1.45 -12.58
C PHE A 144 8.10 0.07 -12.52
N GLU A 145 7.97 -0.75 -13.55
CA GLU A 145 8.65 -2.06 -13.67
C GLU A 145 10.18 -1.94 -13.70
N LYS A 146 10.72 -0.83 -14.20
CA LYS A 146 12.16 -0.57 -14.30
C LYS A 146 12.80 -0.07 -13.00
N ILE A 147 12.02 0.24 -11.98
CA ILE A 147 12.54 0.70 -10.69
C ILE A 147 13.43 -0.38 -10.10
N GLU A 148 14.67 -0.01 -9.80
CA GLU A 148 15.63 -0.89 -9.16
C GLU A 148 15.45 -0.88 -7.64
N ILE A 149 15.45 -2.05 -7.05
CA ILE A 149 15.45 -2.26 -5.61
C ILE A 149 16.66 -3.08 -5.19
N ILE A 150 17.06 -2.91 -3.95
CA ILE A 150 18.11 -3.71 -3.35
C ILE A 150 17.46 -4.92 -2.68
N LEU A 151 17.88 -6.13 -3.09
CA LEU A 151 17.30 -7.38 -2.62
C LEU A 151 18.39 -8.24 -1.94
N PRO A 152 18.41 -8.31 -0.59
CA PRO A 152 19.21 -9.28 0.15
C PRO A 152 18.65 -10.70 -0.03
N ASN A 153 19.35 -11.70 0.53
CA ASN A 153 18.77 -13.04 0.63
C ASN A 153 17.51 -13.03 1.51
N LEU A 154 16.62 -14.03 1.32
CA LEU A 154 15.31 -14.08 1.95
C LEU A 154 15.36 -14.05 3.49
N GLU A 155 16.38 -14.65 4.10
CA GLU A 155 16.54 -14.66 5.55
C GLU A 155 16.79 -13.25 6.10
N ILE A 156 17.61 -12.47 5.41
CA ILE A 156 17.89 -11.08 5.77
C ILE A 156 16.64 -10.22 5.54
N GLN A 157 15.92 -10.42 4.41
CA GLN A 157 14.66 -9.73 4.16
C GLN A 157 13.68 -9.92 5.32
N LYS A 158 13.45 -11.17 5.74
CA LYS A 158 12.56 -11.50 6.87
C LYS A 158 13.02 -10.91 8.20
N LYS A 159 14.34 -10.87 8.46
CA LYS A 159 14.88 -10.23 9.67
C LYS A 159 14.65 -8.71 9.67
N ILE A 160 14.75 -8.07 8.52
CA ILE A 160 14.50 -6.63 8.36
C ILE A 160 13.01 -6.34 8.51
N SER A 161 12.16 -7.04 7.75
CA SER A 161 10.71 -6.80 7.76
C SER A 161 10.11 -7.02 9.14
N LYS A 162 10.48 -8.09 9.85
CA LYS A 162 10.02 -8.35 11.22
C LYS A 162 10.38 -7.23 12.20
N LYS A 163 11.59 -6.66 12.11
CA LYS A 163 11.99 -5.54 12.96
C LYS A 163 11.20 -4.28 12.64
N LEU A 164 11.00 -3.99 11.35
CA LEU A 164 10.22 -2.82 10.92
C LEU A 164 8.75 -2.96 11.29
N GLU A 165 8.18 -4.15 11.15
CA GLU A 165 6.82 -4.47 11.58
C GLU A 165 6.63 -4.22 13.09
N LEU A 166 7.57 -4.69 13.92
CA LEU A 166 7.54 -4.43 15.37
C LEU A 166 7.62 -2.93 15.70
N LEU A 167 8.42 -2.18 14.96
CA LEU A 167 8.51 -0.72 15.14
C LEU A 167 7.21 -0.02 14.75
N GLU A 168 6.60 -0.36 13.61
CA GLU A 168 5.30 0.20 13.19
C GLU A 168 4.20 -0.11 14.20
N ASN A 169 4.12 -1.37 14.69
CA ASN A 169 3.16 -1.76 15.71
C ASN A 169 3.35 -0.96 17.01
N ASN A 170 4.60 -0.70 17.42
CA ASN A 170 4.89 0.16 18.58
C ASN A 170 4.47 1.61 18.35
N ILE A 171 4.70 2.15 17.14
CA ILE A 171 4.27 3.50 16.78
C ILE A 171 2.75 3.61 16.87
N ASP A 172 2.02 2.67 16.30
CA ASP A 172 0.55 2.64 16.33
C ASP A 172 0.02 2.50 17.76
N PHE A 173 0.64 1.64 18.57
CA PHE A 173 0.29 1.51 19.98
C PHE A 173 0.48 2.84 20.73
N ARG A 174 1.59 3.54 20.52
CA ARG A 174 1.86 4.85 21.15
C ARG A 174 0.90 5.93 20.65
N LYS A 175 0.56 5.94 19.36
CA LYS A 175 -0.46 6.87 18.83
C LYS A 175 -1.82 6.65 19.51
N ASN A 176 -2.22 5.40 19.69
CA ASN A 176 -3.46 5.07 20.40
C ASN A 176 -3.43 5.47 21.87
N GLN A 177 -2.32 5.20 22.58
CA GLN A 177 -2.16 5.68 23.96
C GLN A 177 -2.30 7.21 24.06
N LEU A 178 -1.67 7.94 23.15
CA LEU A 178 -1.77 9.41 23.12
C LEU A 178 -3.22 9.87 22.91
N ASN A 179 -3.95 9.21 22.04
CA ASN A 179 -5.36 9.53 21.80
C ASN A 179 -6.21 9.26 23.05
N TYR A 180 -6.03 8.12 23.72
CA TYR A 180 -6.72 7.83 24.99
C TYR A 180 -6.41 8.87 26.07
N LEU A 181 -5.15 9.33 26.18
CA LEU A 181 -4.79 10.35 27.14
C LEU A 181 -5.44 11.72 26.81
N LYS A 182 -5.58 12.05 25.53
CA LYS A 182 -6.30 13.26 25.09
C LYS A 182 -7.79 13.18 25.45
N GLU A 183 -8.42 12.05 25.20
CA GLU A 183 -9.83 11.82 25.55
C GLU A 183 -10.05 11.86 27.06
N LEU A 184 -9.15 11.25 27.84
CA LEU A 184 -9.18 11.29 29.31
C LEU A 184 -9.07 12.75 29.82
N ASN A 185 -8.10 13.50 29.29
CA ASN A 185 -7.92 14.90 29.67
C ASN A 185 -9.19 15.72 29.38
N LYS A 186 -9.77 15.57 28.20
CA LYS A 186 -11.04 16.21 27.80
C LYS A 186 -12.16 15.83 28.78
N SER A 187 -12.32 14.53 29.06
CA SER A 187 -13.37 14.03 29.99
C SER A 187 -13.21 14.59 31.40
N LEU A 188 -11.96 14.62 31.93
CA LEU A 188 -11.68 15.19 33.24
C LEU A 188 -11.98 16.69 33.28
N PHE A 189 -11.59 17.43 32.23
CA PHE A 189 -11.88 18.86 32.13
C PHE A 189 -13.39 19.12 32.14
N THR A 190 -14.16 18.43 31.31
CA THR A 190 -15.61 18.54 31.27
C THR A 190 -16.25 18.20 32.62
N ARG A 191 -15.74 17.13 33.31
CA ARG A 191 -16.25 16.75 34.64
C ARG A 191 -15.96 17.79 35.72
N MET A 192 -14.83 18.48 35.65
CA MET A 192 -14.41 19.47 36.66
C MET A 192 -15.05 20.83 36.42
N PHE A 193 -15.24 21.26 35.19
CA PHE A 193 -15.63 22.62 34.83
C PHE A 193 -16.97 22.74 34.11
N GLY A 194 -17.60 21.59 33.77
CA GLY A 194 -18.83 21.54 32.96
C GLY A 194 -18.58 21.75 31.46
N ASP A 195 -19.62 21.61 30.67
CA ASP A 195 -19.56 21.94 29.25
C ASP A 195 -19.45 23.44 29.08
N ILE A 196 -18.32 23.92 28.57
CA ILE A 196 -18.17 25.31 28.15
C ILE A 196 -18.98 25.45 26.84
N LYS A 197 -20.11 26.14 26.96
CA LYS A 197 -20.94 26.53 25.81
C LYS A 197 -20.25 27.57 24.95
#